data_485fe6daf7c2a95aee47c8bb6125e942
#
_entry.id   485fe6daf7c2a95aee47c8bb6125e942
#
_cell.length_a   1.000
_cell.length_b   1.000
_cell.length_c   1.000
_cell.angle_alpha   90.00
_cell.angle_beta   90.00
_cell.angle_gamma   90.00
#
_symmetry.space_group_name_H-M   'P 1'
#
loop_
_entity.id
_entity.type
_entity.pdbx_description
1 polymer ?
#
loop_
_entity_poly.entity_id
_entity_poly.type
_entity_poly.pdbx_seq_one_letter_code
_entity_poly.pdbx_strand_id
1 'polypeptide(L)'
;MNKCLYCYKPLSPGQHDFHPECAKKMFGSPHAPEMPYSRSEMDSLAAQIIRTQTTLTGVQPKLSLNLNAHEGSNRLTIVGLWGEYIFKPQTEDFQQLPEIEDVTMHLAGLAGIRTVDHSLIRLADGSLGYITRRIDRTSSGEKIAMEDFCQLTERPTEYKYRSSYEKIGKTIRQYSALSQLDCVNFMLLLIFCFLTGNNDMHLKNFSLYSPDGRNAVLAPAYDLVNVSIINPADKEELALTLSGKKSNLSWHDFLSAASLIGIPEKTLQKTLSRWQKGLPKWKACIADSFLSEEMKARYYDLLDERFTRLTKDQ
;
A
#
# COMPACT_ATOMS: atom_id res chain seq x y z
N MET A 1 3.16 8.94 -24.22
CA MET A 1 2.66 7.63 -24.65
C MET A 1 1.44 7.28 -23.82
N ASN A 2 0.37 6.75 -24.46
CA ASN A 2 -0.80 6.26 -23.72
C ASN A 2 -0.47 4.92 -23.08
N LYS A 3 -0.48 4.84 -21.73
CA LYS A 3 -0.10 3.67 -20.94
C LYS A 3 -1.30 3.20 -20.11
N CYS A 4 -1.37 1.91 -19.85
CA CYS A 4 -2.38 1.31 -18.99
C CYS A 4 -2.18 1.73 -17.53
N LEU A 5 -3.23 2.24 -16.88
CA LEU A 5 -3.21 2.70 -15.49
C LEU A 5 -2.99 1.56 -14.47
N TYR A 6 -3.24 0.30 -14.88
CA TYR A 6 -3.04 -0.88 -14.05
C TYR A 6 -1.65 -1.50 -14.18
N CYS A 7 -1.07 -1.61 -15.38
CA CYS A 7 0.17 -2.38 -15.59
C CYS A 7 1.30 -1.58 -16.21
N TYR A 8 1.12 -0.29 -16.48
CA TYR A 8 2.06 0.67 -17.08
C TYR A 8 2.51 0.38 -18.51
N LYS A 9 2.08 -0.75 -19.10
CA LYS A 9 2.45 -1.12 -20.47
C LYS A 9 1.71 -0.24 -21.49
N PRO A 10 2.31 -0.02 -22.67
CA PRO A 10 1.66 0.74 -23.74
C PRO A 10 0.29 0.18 -24.12
N LEU A 11 -0.66 1.05 -24.37
CA LEU A 11 -1.98 0.71 -24.89
C LEU A 11 -1.97 0.66 -26.41
N SER A 12 -2.76 -0.25 -27.00
CA SER A 12 -2.99 -0.32 -28.44
C SER A 12 -3.86 0.85 -28.92
N PRO A 13 -3.81 1.21 -30.23
CA PRO A 13 -4.71 2.20 -30.79
C PRO A 13 -6.19 1.90 -30.49
N GLY A 14 -6.92 2.91 -30.01
CA GLY A 14 -8.33 2.78 -29.61
C GLY A 14 -8.56 2.27 -28.19
N GLN A 15 -7.51 1.87 -27.46
CA GLN A 15 -7.63 1.60 -26.03
C GLN A 15 -7.39 2.86 -25.20
N HIS A 16 -8.16 3.02 -24.13
CA HIS A 16 -8.07 4.12 -23.18
C HIS A 16 -7.91 3.60 -21.77
N ASP A 17 -6.95 4.15 -21.04
CA ASP A 17 -6.65 3.92 -19.64
C ASP A 17 -6.36 2.46 -19.24
N PHE A 18 -7.02 1.46 -19.81
CA PHE A 18 -6.85 0.06 -19.43
C PHE A 18 -6.81 -0.89 -20.63
N HIS A 19 -5.98 -1.93 -20.52
CA HIS A 19 -6.21 -3.13 -21.34
C HIS A 19 -7.46 -3.86 -20.85
N PRO A 20 -8.23 -4.54 -21.72
CA PRO A 20 -9.43 -5.30 -21.29
C PRO A 20 -9.16 -6.33 -20.18
N GLU A 21 -8.00 -7.00 -20.24
CA GLU A 21 -7.59 -7.97 -19.22
C GLU A 21 -7.24 -7.31 -17.88
N CYS A 22 -6.64 -6.11 -17.90
CA CYS A 22 -6.33 -5.34 -16.71
C CYS A 22 -7.60 -4.80 -16.06
N ALA A 23 -8.54 -4.28 -16.86
CA ALA A 23 -9.85 -3.86 -16.39
C ALA A 23 -10.61 -5.04 -15.76
N LYS A 24 -10.58 -6.22 -16.41
CA LYS A 24 -11.23 -7.43 -15.89
C LYS A 24 -10.62 -7.87 -14.53
N LYS A 25 -9.30 -7.79 -14.36
CA LYS A 25 -8.65 -8.11 -13.08
C LYS A 25 -9.09 -7.17 -11.98
N MET A 26 -9.08 -5.85 -12.25
CA MET A 26 -9.36 -4.84 -11.24
C MET A 26 -10.86 -4.70 -10.94
N PHE A 27 -11.71 -4.71 -11.98
CA PHE A 27 -13.13 -4.36 -11.90
C PHE A 27 -14.09 -5.52 -12.23
N GLY A 28 -13.57 -6.69 -12.58
CA GLY A 28 -14.41 -7.85 -12.97
C GLY A 28 -15.01 -7.76 -14.39
N SER A 29 -14.81 -6.65 -15.11
CA SER A 29 -15.32 -6.39 -16.45
C SER A 29 -14.18 -6.00 -17.40
N PRO A 30 -14.19 -6.40 -18.69
CA PRO A 30 -13.20 -5.95 -19.67
C PRO A 30 -13.30 -4.45 -20.01
N HIS A 31 -14.38 -3.79 -19.58
CA HIS A 31 -14.58 -2.36 -19.69
C HIS A 31 -14.37 -1.71 -18.33
N ALA A 32 -13.36 -0.85 -18.24
CA ALA A 32 -13.10 -0.08 -17.03
C ALA A 32 -14.30 0.83 -16.72
N PRO A 33 -14.65 1.03 -15.45
CA PRO A 33 -15.74 1.93 -15.09
C PRO A 33 -15.34 3.39 -15.29
N GLU A 34 -16.33 4.21 -15.57
CA GLU A 34 -16.19 5.66 -15.56
C GLU A 34 -16.12 6.17 -14.11
N MET A 35 -15.27 7.15 -13.88
CA MET A 35 -15.18 7.94 -12.66
C MET A 35 -15.71 9.35 -12.95
N PRO A 36 -17.00 9.60 -12.75
CA PRO A 36 -17.67 10.79 -13.29
C PRO A 36 -17.43 12.07 -12.50
N TYR A 37 -16.54 12.03 -11.52
CA TYR A 37 -16.24 13.15 -10.64
C TYR A 37 -14.93 13.82 -11.05
N SER A 38 -14.89 15.15 -10.94
CA SER A 38 -13.68 15.96 -11.03
C SER A 38 -12.91 15.94 -9.68
N ARG A 39 -11.66 16.36 -9.70
CA ARG A 39 -10.85 16.51 -8.48
C ARG A 39 -11.52 17.46 -7.48
N SER A 40 -12.01 18.61 -7.93
CA SER A 40 -12.64 19.59 -7.05
C SER A 40 -13.93 19.08 -6.38
N GLU A 41 -14.71 18.24 -7.07
CA GLU A 41 -15.85 17.55 -6.47
C GLU A 41 -15.40 16.54 -5.42
N MET A 42 -14.34 15.80 -5.70
CA MET A 42 -13.77 14.82 -4.75
C MET A 42 -13.22 15.50 -3.50
N ASP A 43 -12.53 16.63 -3.62
CA ASP A 43 -12.00 17.40 -2.50
C ASP A 43 -13.17 17.94 -1.64
N SER A 44 -14.25 18.43 -2.25
CA SER A 44 -15.45 18.90 -1.56
C SER A 44 -16.14 17.77 -0.78
N LEU A 45 -16.28 16.59 -1.37
CA LEU A 45 -16.87 15.41 -0.74
C LEU A 45 -15.99 14.88 0.39
N ALA A 46 -14.68 14.84 0.18
CA ALA A 46 -13.71 14.45 1.19
C ALA A 46 -13.76 15.38 2.42
N ALA A 47 -13.84 16.70 2.19
CA ALA A 47 -14.00 17.68 3.26
C ALA A 47 -15.31 17.51 4.05
N GLN A 48 -16.42 17.14 3.40
CA GLN A 48 -17.67 16.83 4.07
C GLN A 48 -17.57 15.58 4.95
N ILE A 49 -16.92 14.52 4.45
CA ILE A 49 -16.71 13.27 5.21
C ILE A 49 -15.82 13.50 6.42
N ILE A 50 -14.73 14.26 6.27
CA ILE A 50 -13.85 14.62 7.39
C ILE A 50 -14.60 15.42 8.47
N ARG A 51 -15.50 16.32 8.10
CA ARG A 51 -16.31 17.10 9.06
C ARG A 51 -17.31 16.25 9.82
N THR A 52 -17.82 15.18 9.21
CA THR A 52 -18.80 14.28 9.85
C THR A 52 -18.14 13.16 10.65
N GLN A 53 -16.92 12.80 10.31
CA GLN A 53 -16.11 11.86 11.07
C GLN A 53 -15.13 12.69 11.90
N THR A 54 -15.22 12.66 13.21
CA THR A 54 -14.29 13.29 14.16
C THR A 54 -12.90 12.65 14.04
N THR A 55 -12.20 12.84 12.91
CA THR A 55 -10.91 12.23 12.62
C THR A 55 -9.80 13.28 12.63
N LEU A 56 -8.72 12.91 13.28
CA LEU A 56 -7.48 13.66 13.44
C LEU A 56 -6.97 14.27 12.13
N THR A 57 -6.56 15.51 12.20
CA THR A 57 -5.83 16.25 11.15
C THR A 57 -4.66 15.45 10.60
N GLY A 58 -4.48 15.45 9.28
CA GLY A 58 -3.32 14.86 8.59
C GLY A 58 -3.56 13.49 7.94
N VAL A 59 -4.79 12.99 7.93
CA VAL A 59 -5.13 11.72 7.24
C VAL A 59 -5.57 12.02 5.82
N GLN A 60 -4.96 11.33 4.84
CA GLN A 60 -5.39 11.38 3.45
C GLN A 60 -6.88 10.99 3.36
N PRO A 61 -7.74 11.79 2.67
CA PRO A 61 -9.14 11.46 2.50
C PRO A 61 -9.30 10.12 1.77
N LYS A 62 -10.20 9.28 2.31
CA LYS A 62 -10.54 7.98 1.72
C LYS A 62 -12.03 7.95 1.44
N LEU A 63 -12.40 7.69 0.21
CA LEU A 63 -13.79 7.58 -0.23
C LEU A 63 -14.13 6.12 -0.53
N SER A 64 -15.29 5.66 -0.08
CA SER A 64 -15.78 4.33 -0.37
C SER A 64 -16.62 4.36 -1.64
N LEU A 65 -16.33 3.45 -2.59
CA LEU A 65 -17.01 3.41 -3.89
C LEU A 65 -17.63 2.03 -4.15
N ASN A 66 -18.78 2.03 -4.82
CA ASN A 66 -19.36 0.85 -5.43
C ASN A 66 -19.29 0.92 -6.96
N LEU A 67 -19.13 -0.23 -7.57
CA LEU A 67 -19.27 -0.40 -9.00
C LEU A 67 -20.74 -0.68 -9.34
N ASN A 68 -21.41 0.28 -9.96
CA ASN A 68 -22.76 0.09 -10.50
C ASN A 68 -22.64 -0.35 -11.96
N ALA A 69 -22.93 -1.62 -12.20
CA ALA A 69 -23.04 -2.19 -13.54
C ALA A 69 -24.51 -2.16 -13.96
N HIS A 70 -24.89 -1.26 -14.85
CA HIS A 70 -26.16 -1.28 -15.57
C HIS A 70 -25.91 -1.63 -17.02
N GLU A 71 -26.92 -2.17 -17.72
CA GLU A 71 -26.82 -2.50 -19.16
C GLU A 71 -26.24 -1.32 -19.96
N GLY A 72 -24.97 -1.49 -20.39
CA GLY A 72 -24.23 -0.53 -21.23
C GLY A 72 -23.36 0.50 -20.53
N SER A 73 -23.32 0.58 -19.18
CA SER A 73 -22.48 1.55 -18.46
C SER A 73 -21.99 1.01 -17.12
N ASN A 74 -20.68 0.87 -16.98
CA ASN A 74 -20.03 0.64 -15.69
C ASN A 74 -19.63 1.99 -15.09
N ARG A 75 -20.12 2.31 -13.89
CA ARG A 75 -19.84 3.59 -13.24
C ARG A 75 -19.50 3.38 -11.77
N LEU A 76 -18.47 4.08 -11.30
CA LEU A 76 -18.15 4.15 -9.88
C LEU A 76 -18.99 5.24 -9.21
N THR A 77 -19.61 4.89 -8.10
CA THR A 77 -20.43 5.81 -7.29
C THR A 77 -19.93 5.85 -5.86
N ILE A 78 -19.91 7.05 -5.28
CA ILE A 78 -19.54 7.24 -3.89
C ILE A 78 -20.68 6.70 -3.03
N VAL A 79 -20.32 5.84 -2.07
CA VAL A 79 -21.21 5.28 -1.09
C VAL A 79 -20.65 5.51 0.31
N GLY A 80 -21.44 5.34 1.34
CA GLY A 80 -20.97 5.50 2.72
C GLY A 80 -19.85 4.51 3.07
N LEU A 81 -20.00 3.71 4.11
CA LEU A 81 -18.97 2.80 4.62
C LEU A 81 -18.85 1.46 3.88
N TRP A 82 -19.77 1.14 2.98
CA TRP A 82 -20.00 -0.23 2.48
C TRP A 82 -19.58 -0.48 1.02
N GLY A 83 -18.75 0.38 0.45
CA GLY A 83 -18.27 0.21 -0.92
C GLY A 83 -17.29 -0.96 -1.08
N GLU A 84 -17.19 -1.46 -2.32
CA GLU A 84 -16.24 -2.51 -2.72
C GLU A 84 -14.82 -1.99 -2.92
N TYR A 85 -14.69 -0.68 -3.16
CA TYR A 85 -13.42 -0.01 -3.43
C TYR A 85 -13.17 1.11 -2.45
N ILE A 86 -11.89 1.39 -2.22
CA ILE A 86 -11.40 2.59 -1.55
C ILE A 86 -10.71 3.46 -2.60
N PHE A 87 -11.13 4.70 -2.71
CA PHE A 87 -10.52 5.71 -3.56
C PHE A 87 -9.80 6.75 -2.70
N LYS A 88 -8.60 7.11 -3.14
CA LYS A 88 -7.79 8.16 -2.54
C LYS A 88 -7.47 9.21 -3.60
N PRO A 89 -8.02 10.42 -3.48
CA PRO A 89 -7.72 11.50 -4.40
C PRO A 89 -6.31 12.05 -4.21
N GLN A 90 -5.83 12.80 -5.20
CA GLN A 90 -4.66 13.65 -5.06
C GLN A 90 -4.94 14.72 -3.99
N THR A 91 -4.03 14.93 -3.06
CA THR A 91 -4.10 15.99 -2.05
C THR A 91 -3.39 17.27 -2.49
N GLU A 92 -3.70 18.40 -1.85
CA GLU A 92 -2.99 19.66 -2.12
C GLU A 92 -1.57 19.68 -1.54
N ASP A 93 -1.40 19.06 -0.36
CA ASP A 93 -0.16 19.10 0.40
C ASP A 93 0.96 18.26 -0.22
N PHE A 94 0.61 17.14 -0.87
CA PHE A 94 1.58 16.16 -1.37
C PHE A 94 1.31 15.82 -2.84
N GLN A 95 2.19 16.31 -3.72
CA GLN A 95 2.05 16.07 -5.16
C GLN A 95 2.31 14.61 -5.52
N GLN A 96 1.54 14.11 -6.51
CA GLN A 96 1.66 12.76 -7.08
C GLN A 96 1.51 11.64 -6.05
N LEU A 97 0.73 11.88 -4.97
CA LEU A 97 0.54 10.89 -3.91
C LEU A 97 -0.13 9.59 -4.42
N PRO A 98 -1.17 9.64 -5.30
CA PRO A 98 -1.74 8.46 -5.94
C PRO A 98 -0.73 7.65 -6.74
N GLU A 99 0.10 8.32 -7.55
CA GLU A 99 1.12 7.68 -8.39
C GLU A 99 2.24 7.05 -7.56
N ILE A 100 2.61 7.70 -6.45
CA ILE A 100 3.63 7.20 -5.51
C ILE A 100 3.10 5.94 -4.79
N GLU A 101 1.86 5.95 -4.33
CA GLU A 101 1.25 4.78 -3.71
C GLU A 101 1.16 3.62 -4.71
N ASP A 102 0.65 3.87 -5.91
CA ASP A 102 0.46 2.84 -6.92
C ASP A 102 1.80 2.19 -7.34
N VAL A 103 2.84 2.98 -7.62
CA VAL A 103 4.15 2.41 -7.97
C VAL A 103 4.79 1.65 -6.80
N THR A 104 4.63 2.12 -5.56
CA THR A 104 5.16 1.42 -4.38
C THR A 104 4.46 0.07 -4.18
N MET A 105 3.16 0.01 -4.41
CA MET A 105 2.39 -1.26 -4.41
C MET A 105 2.84 -2.21 -5.53
N HIS A 106 3.14 -1.70 -6.73
CA HIS A 106 3.72 -2.50 -7.82
C HIS A 106 5.10 -3.06 -7.45
N LEU A 107 5.97 -2.25 -6.82
CA LEU A 107 7.27 -2.71 -6.33
C LEU A 107 7.12 -3.81 -5.27
N ALA A 108 6.12 -3.72 -4.40
CA ALA A 108 5.82 -4.78 -3.43
C ALA A 108 5.46 -6.10 -4.13
N GLY A 109 4.64 -6.05 -5.18
CA GLY A 109 4.35 -7.21 -6.02
C GLY A 109 5.61 -7.81 -6.67
N LEU A 110 6.50 -6.97 -7.21
CA LEU A 110 7.79 -7.40 -7.77
C LEU A 110 8.74 -7.99 -6.70
N ALA A 111 8.64 -7.53 -5.47
CA ALA A 111 9.35 -8.10 -4.32
C ALA A 111 8.81 -9.47 -3.89
N GLY A 112 7.63 -9.88 -4.40
CA GLY A 112 6.93 -11.10 -4.01
C GLY A 112 6.11 -10.92 -2.73
N ILE A 113 5.79 -9.70 -2.35
CA ILE A 113 4.87 -9.38 -1.27
C ILE A 113 3.45 -9.42 -1.82
N ARG A 114 2.55 -10.11 -1.13
CA ARG A 114 1.14 -10.17 -1.51
C ARG A 114 0.48 -8.82 -1.18
N THR A 115 -0.07 -8.18 -2.19
CA THR A 115 -0.78 -6.90 -2.08
C THR A 115 -2.27 -7.06 -2.36
N VAL A 116 -3.06 -6.08 -1.94
CA VAL A 116 -4.44 -5.91 -2.42
C VAL A 116 -4.42 -5.51 -3.90
N ASP A 117 -5.52 -5.78 -4.62
CA ASP A 117 -5.68 -5.30 -5.99
C ASP A 117 -5.78 -3.77 -5.99
N HIS A 118 -4.99 -3.12 -6.82
CA HIS A 118 -4.90 -1.67 -6.89
C HIS A 118 -4.66 -1.17 -8.31
N SER A 119 -4.93 0.09 -8.55
CA SER A 119 -4.66 0.77 -9.82
C SER A 119 -4.72 2.28 -9.64
N LEU A 120 -4.19 3.01 -10.61
CA LEU A 120 -4.65 4.38 -10.86
C LEU A 120 -5.99 4.36 -11.57
N ILE A 121 -6.76 5.43 -11.42
CA ILE A 121 -7.99 5.68 -12.17
C ILE A 121 -8.05 7.16 -12.57
N ARG A 122 -8.61 7.43 -13.75
CA ARG A 122 -8.75 8.79 -14.27
C ARG A 122 -10.09 9.39 -13.88
N LEU A 123 -10.04 10.60 -13.35
CA LEU A 123 -11.19 11.43 -13.02
C LEU A 123 -11.73 12.15 -14.27
N ALA A 124 -12.92 12.71 -14.18
CA ALA A 124 -13.58 13.42 -15.28
C ALA A 124 -12.77 14.62 -15.83
N ASP A 125 -11.96 15.26 -15.02
CA ASP A 125 -11.07 16.36 -15.39
C ASP A 125 -9.69 15.91 -15.91
N GLY A 126 -9.47 14.59 -16.03
CA GLY A 126 -8.22 14.00 -16.50
C GLY A 126 -7.16 13.76 -15.41
N SER A 127 -7.37 14.25 -14.20
CA SER A 127 -6.46 13.97 -13.07
C SER A 127 -6.50 12.50 -12.65
N LEU A 128 -5.47 12.05 -11.93
CA LEU A 128 -5.37 10.67 -11.46
C LEU A 128 -5.70 10.58 -9.97
N GLY A 129 -6.32 9.47 -9.59
CA GLY A 129 -6.47 9.04 -8.21
C GLY A 129 -6.04 7.58 -8.05
N TYR A 130 -5.79 7.16 -6.83
CA TYR A 130 -5.50 5.76 -6.49
C TYR A 130 -6.78 5.05 -6.09
N ILE A 131 -6.98 3.84 -6.61
CA ILE A 131 -8.12 3.00 -6.27
C ILE A 131 -7.64 1.60 -5.86
N THR A 132 -8.20 1.06 -4.79
CA THR A 132 -7.90 -0.28 -4.31
C THR A 132 -9.17 -1.05 -4.02
N ARG A 133 -9.15 -2.36 -4.31
CA ARG A 133 -10.26 -3.26 -3.98
C ARG A 133 -10.18 -3.65 -2.51
N ARG A 134 -11.32 -3.60 -1.82
CA ARG A 134 -11.40 -4.01 -0.42
C ARG A 134 -11.32 -5.53 -0.28
N ILE A 135 -10.50 -5.98 0.65
CA ILE A 135 -10.35 -7.40 0.99
C ILE A 135 -11.21 -7.84 2.18
N ASP A 136 -11.80 -6.89 2.89
CA ASP A 136 -12.75 -7.12 3.98
C ASP A 136 -14.19 -7.28 3.50
N ARG A 137 -14.37 -7.56 2.20
CA ARG A 137 -15.64 -7.83 1.55
C ARG A 137 -15.51 -9.03 0.63
N THR A 138 -16.57 -9.85 0.59
CA THR A 138 -16.75 -10.88 -0.44
C THR A 138 -17.21 -10.23 -1.74
N SER A 139 -17.23 -11.00 -2.83
CA SER A 139 -17.83 -10.55 -4.11
C SER A 139 -19.34 -10.32 -4.04
N SER A 140 -20.02 -10.84 -3.01
CA SER A 140 -21.43 -10.56 -2.69
C SER A 140 -21.62 -9.35 -1.78
N GLY A 141 -20.53 -8.65 -1.39
CA GLY A 141 -20.56 -7.48 -0.51
C GLY A 141 -20.61 -7.80 1.00
N GLU A 142 -20.59 -9.08 1.38
CA GLU A 142 -20.58 -9.48 2.78
C GLU A 142 -19.26 -9.13 3.46
N LYS A 143 -19.32 -8.79 4.75
CA LYS A 143 -18.15 -8.42 5.52
C LYS A 143 -17.31 -9.64 5.89
N ILE A 144 -16.02 -9.61 5.57
CA ILE A 144 -15.00 -10.53 6.06
C ILE A 144 -14.42 -9.96 7.36
N ALA A 145 -14.30 -10.76 8.40
CA ALA A 145 -13.69 -10.34 9.66
C ALA A 145 -12.24 -9.91 9.43
N MET A 146 -11.93 -8.69 9.82
CA MET A 146 -10.60 -8.08 9.69
C MET A 146 -10.39 -7.10 10.84
N GLU A 147 -9.23 -7.21 11.51
CA GLU A 147 -8.84 -6.36 12.63
C GLU A 147 -7.43 -5.82 12.40
N ASP A 148 -7.27 -4.51 12.55
CA ASP A 148 -5.96 -3.87 12.53
C ASP A 148 -5.21 -4.09 13.87
N PHE A 149 -3.90 -3.80 13.90
CA PHE A 149 -3.11 -4.03 15.11
C PHE A 149 -3.37 -3.00 16.23
N CYS A 150 -4.07 -1.90 16.00
CA CYS A 150 -4.64 -1.13 17.09
C CYS A 150 -5.71 -1.95 17.82
N GLN A 151 -6.64 -2.57 17.08
CA GLN A 151 -7.69 -3.41 17.62
C GLN A 151 -7.12 -4.65 18.31
N LEU A 152 -6.25 -5.41 17.63
CA LEU A 152 -5.62 -6.63 18.18
C LEU A 152 -4.75 -6.39 19.41
N THR A 153 -4.28 -5.17 19.63
CA THR A 153 -3.48 -4.79 20.80
C THR A 153 -4.23 -3.87 21.77
N GLU A 154 -5.56 -3.74 21.59
CA GLU A 154 -6.46 -2.94 22.42
C GLU A 154 -5.98 -1.49 22.60
N ARG A 155 -5.48 -0.88 21.52
CA ARG A 155 -4.99 0.48 21.51
C ARG A 155 -5.96 1.41 20.79
N PRO A 156 -6.33 2.53 21.38
CA PRO A 156 -7.06 3.59 20.71
C PRO A 156 -6.33 4.11 19.47
N THR A 157 -7.07 4.61 18.48
CA THR A 157 -6.52 5.07 17.19
C THR A 157 -5.49 6.20 17.35
N GLU A 158 -5.61 7.07 18.33
CA GLU A 158 -4.68 8.15 18.65
C GLU A 158 -3.28 7.65 19.03
N TYR A 159 -3.16 6.39 19.44
CA TYR A 159 -1.89 5.75 19.78
C TYR A 159 -1.32 4.86 18.67
N LYS A 160 -1.81 4.98 17.44
CA LYS A 160 -1.40 4.15 16.30
C LYS A 160 0.11 4.19 16.01
N TYR A 161 0.82 5.24 16.41
CA TYR A 161 2.29 5.39 16.31
C TYR A 161 3.06 5.00 17.58
N ARG A 162 2.38 4.57 18.65
CA ARG A 162 3.02 4.24 19.94
C ARG A 162 3.12 2.73 20.13
N SER A 163 4.03 2.08 19.41
CA SER A 163 4.31 0.64 19.53
C SER A 163 5.68 0.32 18.96
N SER A 164 5.97 -0.98 18.85
CA SER A 164 7.15 -1.48 18.14
C SER A 164 6.75 -2.59 17.16
N TYR A 165 7.58 -2.85 16.17
CA TYR A 165 7.34 -3.92 15.20
C TYR A 165 7.50 -5.31 15.82
N GLU A 166 8.33 -5.45 16.86
CA GLU A 166 8.43 -6.68 17.63
C GLU A 166 7.10 -7.04 18.34
N LYS A 167 6.36 -6.01 18.80
CA LYS A 167 5.02 -6.22 19.37
C LYS A 167 4.05 -6.73 18.31
N ILE A 168 4.07 -6.18 17.10
CA ILE A 168 3.27 -6.68 15.97
C ILE A 168 3.63 -8.15 15.68
N GLY A 169 4.92 -8.47 15.55
CA GLY A 169 5.37 -9.84 15.30
C GLY A 169 4.93 -10.83 16.38
N LYS A 170 5.02 -10.45 17.65
CA LYS A 170 4.50 -11.27 18.78
C LYS A 170 2.99 -11.47 18.70
N THR A 171 2.24 -10.43 18.31
CA THR A 171 0.78 -10.50 18.14
C THR A 171 0.41 -11.40 16.95
N ILE A 172 1.15 -11.36 15.84
CA ILE A 172 0.99 -12.31 14.72
C ILE A 172 1.20 -13.74 15.21
N ARG A 173 2.26 -14.00 15.98
CA ARG A 173 2.52 -15.33 16.53
C ARG A 173 1.41 -15.86 17.44
N GLN A 174 0.72 -14.96 18.12
CA GLN A 174 -0.36 -15.32 19.05
C GLN A 174 -1.67 -15.62 18.34
N TYR A 175 -2.02 -14.84 17.29
CA TYR A 175 -3.36 -14.86 16.72
C TYR A 175 -3.44 -15.42 15.30
N SER A 176 -2.33 -15.48 14.55
CA SER A 176 -2.37 -16.02 13.18
C SER A 176 -2.36 -17.54 13.17
N ALA A 177 -3.24 -18.13 12.37
CA ALA A 177 -3.25 -19.56 12.09
C ALA A 177 -2.01 -20.03 11.30
N LEU A 178 -1.37 -19.12 10.55
CA LEU A 178 -0.13 -19.37 9.81
C LEU A 178 1.06 -18.61 10.43
N SER A 179 1.13 -18.59 11.76
CA SER A 179 1.96 -17.68 12.54
C SER A 179 3.43 -17.60 12.08
N GLN A 180 4.07 -18.73 11.74
CA GLN A 180 5.47 -18.74 11.30
C GLN A 180 5.64 -18.10 9.92
N LEU A 181 4.77 -18.43 8.95
CA LEU A 181 4.78 -17.86 7.61
C LEU A 181 4.44 -16.37 7.66
N ASP A 182 3.45 -15.99 8.42
CA ASP A 182 2.99 -14.61 8.54
C ASP A 182 4.02 -13.71 9.24
N CYS A 183 4.77 -14.24 10.24
CA CYS A 183 5.91 -13.51 10.80
C CYS A 183 7.01 -13.27 9.75
N VAL A 184 7.32 -14.25 8.89
CA VAL A 184 8.27 -14.06 7.78
C VAL A 184 7.74 -13.00 6.81
N ASN A 185 6.49 -13.10 6.35
CA ASN A 185 5.87 -12.13 5.44
C ASN A 185 5.85 -10.72 6.03
N PHE A 186 5.56 -10.60 7.32
CA PHE A 186 5.60 -9.34 8.04
C PHE A 186 7.00 -8.72 8.05
N MET A 187 8.05 -9.50 8.38
CA MET A 187 9.42 -8.98 8.37
C MET A 187 9.89 -8.59 6.97
N LEU A 188 9.51 -9.34 5.94
CA LEU A 188 9.79 -8.98 4.56
C LEU A 188 9.10 -7.68 4.17
N LEU A 189 7.83 -7.51 4.54
CA LEU A 189 7.10 -6.26 4.34
C LEU A 189 7.80 -5.09 5.05
N LEU A 190 8.28 -5.30 6.27
CA LEU A 190 8.96 -4.25 7.04
C LEU A 190 10.29 -3.82 6.39
N ILE A 191 11.13 -4.78 5.95
CA ILE A 191 12.36 -4.49 5.22
C ILE A 191 12.04 -3.76 3.90
N PHE A 192 10.99 -4.18 3.20
CA PHE A 192 10.52 -3.52 1.99
C PHE A 192 10.11 -2.06 2.26
N CYS A 193 9.35 -1.80 3.33
CA CYS A 193 8.97 -0.44 3.73
C CYS A 193 10.19 0.44 4.01
N PHE A 194 11.20 -0.08 4.69
CA PHE A 194 12.46 0.63 4.87
C PHE A 194 13.12 0.95 3.52
N LEU A 195 13.28 -0.05 2.64
CA LEU A 195 13.92 0.13 1.33
C LEU A 195 13.20 1.15 0.44
N THR A 196 11.87 1.19 0.52
CA THR A 196 11.02 2.07 -0.31
C THR A 196 10.65 3.38 0.38
N GLY A 197 11.19 3.66 1.57
CA GLY A 197 10.93 4.92 2.28
C GLY A 197 9.50 5.09 2.80
N ASN A 198 8.82 3.97 3.06
CA ASN A 198 7.51 4.00 3.69
C ASN A 198 7.65 4.07 5.22
N ASN A 199 7.69 5.28 5.75
CA ASN A 199 7.77 5.54 7.19
C ASN A 199 6.40 5.83 7.84
N ASP A 200 5.28 5.48 7.17
CA ASP A 200 3.92 5.61 7.73
C ASP A 200 3.24 4.25 8.03
N MET A 201 4.00 3.16 8.06
CA MET A 201 3.46 1.82 8.38
C MET A 201 3.23 1.65 9.89
N HIS A 202 2.21 2.34 10.39
CA HIS A 202 1.76 2.27 11.79
C HIS A 202 0.82 1.08 12.06
N LEU A 203 0.35 0.93 13.32
CA LEU A 203 -0.47 -0.21 13.74
C LEU A 203 -1.72 -0.46 12.90
N LYS A 204 -2.32 0.58 12.30
CA LYS A 204 -3.53 0.43 11.47
C LYS A 204 -3.27 0.00 10.03
N ASN A 205 -2.01 0.01 9.58
CA ASN A 205 -1.61 -0.38 8.23
C ASN A 205 -1.18 -1.86 8.14
N PHE A 206 -1.37 -2.61 9.22
CA PHE A 206 -1.30 -4.07 9.27
C PHE A 206 -2.61 -4.61 9.83
N SER A 207 -3.04 -5.78 9.34
CA SER A 207 -4.25 -6.43 9.83
C SER A 207 -4.12 -7.95 9.78
N LEU A 208 -4.87 -8.62 10.65
CA LEU A 208 -5.25 -10.01 10.46
C LEU A 208 -6.67 -10.04 9.89
N TYR A 209 -6.94 -10.98 8.97
CA TYR A 209 -8.27 -11.17 8.40
C TYR A 209 -8.59 -12.65 8.25
N SER A 210 -9.87 -13.00 8.19
CA SER A 210 -10.35 -14.39 8.13
C SER A 210 -11.09 -14.64 6.82
N PRO A 211 -10.38 -14.90 5.70
CA PRO A 211 -11.00 -15.05 4.39
C PRO A 211 -11.91 -16.30 4.28
N ASP A 212 -11.69 -17.29 5.14
CA ASP A 212 -12.49 -18.51 5.24
C ASP A 212 -13.52 -18.46 6.40
N GLY A 213 -13.62 -17.33 7.09
CA GLY A 213 -14.48 -17.12 8.25
C GLY A 213 -14.06 -17.85 9.52
N ARG A 214 -12.89 -18.51 9.54
CA ARG A 214 -12.41 -19.34 10.66
C ARG A 214 -11.00 -19.00 11.10
N ASN A 215 -10.09 -18.88 10.14
CA ASN A 215 -8.67 -18.75 10.38
C ASN A 215 -8.20 -17.32 10.12
N ALA A 216 -7.71 -16.65 11.15
CA ALA A 216 -7.09 -15.34 10.99
C ALA A 216 -5.67 -15.51 10.44
N VAL A 217 -5.32 -14.78 9.39
CA VAL A 217 -4.00 -14.75 8.76
C VAL A 217 -3.60 -13.31 8.45
N LEU A 218 -2.31 -13.06 8.22
CA LEU A 218 -1.84 -11.73 7.83
C LEU A 218 -2.49 -11.30 6.51
N ALA A 219 -3.12 -10.14 6.53
CA ALA A 219 -3.74 -9.55 5.35
C ALA A 219 -2.69 -9.24 4.26
N PRO A 220 -3.07 -9.28 2.96
CA PRO A 220 -2.25 -8.68 1.92
C PRO A 220 -1.89 -7.24 2.27
N ALA A 221 -0.70 -6.79 1.86
CA ALA A 221 -0.24 -5.44 2.12
C ALA A 221 -1.11 -4.40 1.39
N TYR A 222 -1.36 -3.29 2.05
CA TYR A 222 -2.09 -2.13 1.55
C TYR A 222 -1.48 -0.85 2.12
N ASP A 223 -1.81 0.30 1.55
CA ASP A 223 -1.37 1.60 2.07
C ASP A 223 0.16 1.77 2.05
N LEU A 224 0.81 1.30 0.97
CA LEU A 224 2.26 1.39 0.81
C LEU A 224 2.62 2.66 0.04
N VAL A 225 3.17 3.65 0.75
CA VAL A 225 3.51 4.96 0.19
C VAL A 225 4.96 5.30 0.50
N ASN A 226 5.73 5.75 -0.47
CA ASN A 226 7.05 6.30 -0.21
C ASN A 226 6.92 7.73 0.36
N VAL A 227 6.78 7.82 1.69
CA VAL A 227 6.63 9.11 2.39
C VAL A 227 7.94 9.89 2.38
N SER A 228 9.08 9.21 2.41
CA SER A 228 10.40 9.86 2.49
C SER A 228 10.69 10.79 1.31
N ILE A 229 10.18 10.51 0.08
CA ILE A 229 10.40 11.39 -1.06
C ILE A 229 9.42 12.56 -1.12
N ILE A 230 8.24 12.44 -0.51
CA ILE A 230 7.23 13.51 -0.48
C ILE A 230 7.37 14.42 0.73
N ASN A 231 7.89 13.92 1.84
CA ASN A 231 8.16 14.69 3.05
C ASN A 231 9.63 14.51 3.51
N PRO A 232 10.60 15.06 2.80
CA PRO A 232 12.03 14.90 3.15
C PRO A 232 12.44 15.60 4.46
N ALA A 233 11.54 16.38 5.06
CA ALA A 233 11.76 17.00 6.38
C ALA A 233 11.64 15.96 7.52
N ASP A 234 10.83 14.93 7.34
CA ASP A 234 10.74 13.81 8.27
C ASP A 234 11.99 12.92 8.16
N LYS A 235 12.69 12.77 9.28
CA LYS A 235 13.93 11.96 9.36
C LYS A 235 13.70 10.57 9.94
N GLU A 236 12.47 10.24 10.34
CA GLU A 236 12.14 8.89 10.73
C GLU A 236 12.14 7.96 9.49
N GLU A 237 12.67 6.77 9.67
CA GLU A 237 12.77 5.77 8.59
C GLU A 237 11.66 4.72 8.67
N LEU A 238 11.06 4.59 9.85
CA LEU A 238 9.93 3.72 10.14
C LEU A 238 8.95 4.42 11.09
N ALA A 239 7.66 4.11 10.97
CA ALA A 239 6.58 4.67 11.79
C ALA A 239 6.64 4.25 13.26
N LEU A 240 7.04 3.00 13.52
CA LEU A 240 7.18 2.42 14.85
C LEU A 240 8.65 2.12 15.12
N THR A 241 8.99 1.85 16.38
CA THR A 241 10.35 1.45 16.73
C THR A 241 10.67 0.04 16.26
N LEU A 242 11.90 -0.15 15.79
CA LEU A 242 12.55 -1.44 15.54
C LEU A 242 13.84 -1.47 16.35
N SER A 243 14.02 -2.47 17.19
CA SER A 243 15.15 -2.52 18.14
C SER A 243 15.33 -1.22 18.93
N GLY A 244 14.20 -0.57 19.29
CA GLY A 244 14.18 0.68 20.04
C GLY A 244 14.43 1.95 19.21
N LYS A 245 14.66 1.86 17.90
CA LYS A 245 15.00 2.96 17.00
C LYS A 245 13.91 3.18 15.93
N LYS A 246 13.80 4.39 15.41
CA LYS A 246 13.03 4.74 14.23
C LYS A 246 13.89 5.29 13.07
N SER A 247 15.16 5.61 13.35
CA SER A 247 16.10 6.21 12.41
C SER A 247 17.49 5.57 12.57
N ASN A 248 18.36 5.77 11.56
CA ASN A 248 19.70 5.17 11.52
C ASN A 248 19.67 3.64 11.66
N LEU A 249 18.70 3.02 10.99
CA LEU A 249 18.51 1.58 11.01
C LEU A 249 19.59 0.90 10.16
N SER A 250 20.12 -0.21 10.70
CA SER A 250 21.11 -1.08 10.08
C SER A 250 20.52 -2.48 9.86
N TRP A 251 21.21 -3.30 9.08
CA TRP A 251 20.83 -4.70 8.90
C TRP A 251 20.72 -5.46 10.23
N HIS A 252 21.61 -5.15 11.17
CA HIS A 252 21.61 -5.76 12.50
C HIS A 252 20.29 -5.51 13.28
N ASP A 253 19.69 -4.31 13.14
CA ASP A 253 18.42 -4.00 13.81
C ASP A 253 17.27 -4.89 13.29
N PHE A 254 17.23 -5.17 11.97
CA PHE A 254 16.28 -6.12 11.39
C PHE A 254 16.52 -7.56 11.82
N LEU A 255 17.79 -8.00 11.89
CA LEU A 255 18.13 -9.33 12.37
C LEU A 255 17.76 -9.54 13.85
N SER A 256 18.02 -8.54 14.67
CA SER A 256 17.66 -8.57 16.09
C SER A 256 16.15 -8.71 16.29
N ALA A 257 15.36 -7.90 15.58
CA ALA A 257 13.90 -7.99 15.61
C ALA A 257 13.38 -9.34 15.08
N ALA A 258 13.95 -9.84 14.00
CA ALA A 258 13.60 -11.13 13.41
C ALA A 258 13.86 -12.30 14.39
N SER A 259 14.99 -12.27 15.07
CA SER A 259 15.35 -13.26 16.10
C SER A 259 14.32 -13.30 17.23
N LEU A 260 13.85 -12.13 17.72
CA LEU A 260 12.85 -12.03 18.78
C LEU A 260 11.49 -12.65 18.40
N ILE A 261 11.18 -12.71 17.12
CA ILE A 261 9.93 -13.32 16.60
C ILE A 261 10.19 -14.68 15.93
N GLY A 262 11.40 -15.25 16.11
CA GLY A 262 11.74 -16.61 15.73
C GLY A 262 11.93 -16.82 14.22
N ILE A 263 12.43 -15.82 13.49
CA ILE A 263 12.73 -15.92 12.05
C ILE A 263 14.23 -16.16 11.86
N PRO A 264 14.63 -17.21 11.12
CA PRO A 264 16.03 -17.46 10.83
C PRO A 264 16.67 -16.36 9.97
N GLU A 265 17.84 -15.87 10.34
CA GLU A 265 18.61 -14.87 9.60
C GLU A 265 18.78 -15.22 8.13
N LYS A 266 19.12 -16.48 7.83
CA LYS A 266 19.31 -16.98 6.46
C LYS A 266 18.11 -16.72 5.53
N THR A 267 16.89 -16.68 6.09
CA THR A 267 15.66 -16.38 5.34
C THR A 267 15.67 -14.93 4.84
N LEU A 268 16.03 -13.99 5.71
CA LEU A 268 16.10 -12.58 5.37
C LEU A 268 17.26 -12.27 4.43
N GLN A 269 18.44 -12.83 4.69
CA GLN A 269 19.62 -12.67 3.82
C GLN A 269 19.36 -13.14 2.38
N LYS A 270 18.76 -14.32 2.21
CA LYS A 270 18.38 -14.84 0.88
C LYS A 270 17.40 -13.90 0.17
N THR A 271 16.44 -13.34 0.90
CA THR A 271 15.46 -12.44 0.31
C THR A 271 16.08 -11.12 -0.08
N LEU A 272 16.89 -10.50 0.80
CA LEU A 272 17.58 -9.25 0.49
C LEU A 272 18.49 -9.39 -0.73
N SER A 273 19.26 -10.48 -0.80
CA SER A 273 20.11 -10.80 -1.97
C SER A 273 19.31 -10.98 -3.26
N ARG A 274 18.12 -11.61 -3.19
CA ARG A 274 17.21 -11.73 -4.34
C ARG A 274 16.67 -10.37 -4.77
N TRP A 275 16.28 -9.52 -3.84
CA TRP A 275 15.77 -8.18 -4.14
C TRP A 275 16.87 -7.27 -4.72
N GLN A 276 18.10 -7.36 -4.21
CA GLN A 276 19.24 -6.62 -4.77
C GLN A 276 19.50 -7.01 -6.23
N LYS A 277 19.45 -8.31 -6.56
CA LYS A 277 19.52 -8.78 -7.95
C LYS A 277 18.31 -8.33 -8.78
N GLY A 278 17.18 -8.16 -8.17
CA GLY A 278 15.92 -7.68 -8.79
C GLY A 278 15.81 -6.17 -8.93
N LEU A 279 16.71 -5.39 -8.32
CA LEU A 279 16.65 -3.92 -8.30
C LEU A 279 16.55 -3.28 -9.70
N PRO A 280 17.20 -3.78 -10.76
CA PRO A 280 16.99 -3.26 -12.12
C PRO A 280 15.54 -3.36 -12.59
N LYS A 281 14.79 -4.41 -12.21
CA LYS A 281 13.36 -4.56 -12.52
C LYS A 281 12.50 -3.55 -11.75
N TRP A 282 12.86 -3.26 -10.49
CA TRP A 282 12.17 -2.23 -9.71
C TRP A 282 12.37 -0.85 -10.33
N LYS A 283 13.61 -0.52 -10.72
CA LYS A 283 13.91 0.75 -11.42
C LYS A 283 13.19 0.85 -12.76
N ALA A 284 13.09 -0.23 -13.54
CA ALA A 284 12.31 -0.27 -14.77
C ALA A 284 10.81 -0.01 -14.51
N CYS A 285 10.24 -0.59 -13.45
CA CYS A 285 8.85 -0.32 -13.06
C CYS A 285 8.63 1.16 -12.70
N ILE A 286 9.55 1.78 -11.96
CA ILE A 286 9.52 3.22 -11.65
C ILE A 286 9.64 4.04 -12.94
N ALA A 287 10.53 3.67 -13.87
CA ALA A 287 10.67 4.34 -15.17
C ALA A 287 9.36 4.32 -15.96
N ASP A 288 8.66 3.20 -15.93
CA ASP A 288 7.37 3.03 -16.63
C ASP A 288 6.18 3.65 -15.90
N SER A 289 6.33 4.06 -14.64
CA SER A 289 5.25 4.64 -13.82
C SER A 289 4.78 6.01 -14.32
N PHE A 290 3.75 6.53 -13.68
CA PHE A 290 3.17 7.86 -13.96
C PHE A 290 3.83 8.99 -13.16
N LEU A 291 4.89 8.70 -12.43
CA LEU A 291 5.69 9.71 -11.71
C LEU A 291 6.39 10.68 -12.69
N SER A 292 6.58 11.91 -12.25
CA SER A 292 7.47 12.85 -12.94
C SER A 292 8.93 12.38 -12.90
N GLU A 293 9.75 12.83 -13.84
CA GLU A 293 11.17 12.47 -13.89
C GLU A 293 11.91 12.87 -12.59
N GLU A 294 11.53 13.98 -11.97
CA GLU A 294 12.06 14.40 -10.69
C GLU A 294 11.75 13.39 -9.57
N MET A 295 10.48 12.94 -9.47
CA MET A 295 10.09 11.96 -8.45
C MET A 295 10.71 10.58 -8.70
N LYS A 296 10.86 10.18 -9.98
CA LYS A 296 11.59 8.96 -10.35
C LYS A 296 13.05 9.01 -9.88
N ALA A 297 13.74 10.13 -10.12
CA ALA A 297 15.12 10.32 -9.69
C ALA A 297 15.25 10.21 -8.16
N ARG A 298 14.40 10.92 -7.41
CA ARG A 298 14.36 10.83 -5.94
C ARG A 298 14.12 9.40 -5.45
N TYR A 299 13.26 8.64 -6.13
CA TYR A 299 12.99 7.26 -5.77
C TYR A 299 14.20 6.36 -6.02
N TYR A 300 14.91 6.53 -7.15
CA TYR A 300 16.14 5.80 -7.44
C TYR A 300 17.22 6.05 -6.40
N ASP A 301 17.46 7.31 -6.07
CA ASP A 301 18.47 7.71 -5.08
C ASP A 301 18.19 7.08 -3.71
N LEU A 302 16.92 7.10 -3.28
CA LEU A 302 16.50 6.49 -2.03
C LEU A 302 16.74 4.96 -2.04
N LEU A 303 16.34 4.27 -3.10
CA LEU A 303 16.53 2.82 -3.20
C LEU A 303 18.02 2.45 -3.16
N ASP A 304 18.85 3.17 -3.92
CA ASP A 304 20.30 2.91 -3.96
C ASP A 304 20.95 3.16 -2.60
N GLU A 305 20.58 4.24 -1.92
CA GLU A 305 21.06 4.54 -0.56
C GLU A 305 20.66 3.43 0.43
N ARG A 306 19.38 3.05 0.44
CA ARG A 306 18.84 2.08 1.40
C ARG A 306 19.37 0.66 1.15
N PHE A 307 19.44 0.22 -0.11
CA PHE A 307 20.06 -1.06 -0.45
C PHE A 307 21.53 -1.09 -0.07
N THR A 308 22.29 -0.03 -0.37
CA THR A 308 23.72 0.07 -0.01
C THR A 308 23.90 -0.06 1.50
N ARG A 309 23.04 0.59 2.29
CA ARG A 309 23.10 0.54 3.75
C ARG A 309 22.86 -0.86 4.31
N LEU A 310 21.84 -1.58 3.81
CA LEU A 310 21.55 -2.93 4.30
C LEU A 310 22.55 -4.00 3.82
N THR A 311 23.32 -3.73 2.76
CA THR A 311 24.26 -4.71 2.18
C THR A 311 25.71 -4.47 2.57
N LYS A 312 26.04 -3.32 3.20
CA LYS A 312 27.42 -3.03 3.64
C LYS A 312 27.87 -3.92 4.81
N ASP A 313 26.93 -4.41 5.60
CA ASP A 313 27.19 -5.14 6.85
C ASP A 313 26.93 -6.66 6.68
N GLN A 314 26.82 -7.14 5.44
CA GLN A 314 26.73 -8.57 5.07
C GLN A 314 28.10 -9.10 4.64
#